data_4369e4a8fec7bd777c29d7a213489ae5
#
_entry.id   4369e4a8fec7bd777c29d7a213489ae5
#
_cell.length_a   1.000
_cell.length_b   1.000
_cell.length_c   1.000
_cell.angle_alpha   90.00
_cell.angle_beta   90.00
_cell.angle_gamma   90.00
#
_symmetry.space_group_name_H-M   'P 1'
#
loop_
_entity.id
_entity.type
_entity.pdbx_description
1 polymer ?
#
loop_
_entity_poly.entity_id
_entity_poly.type
_entity_poly.pdbx_seq_one_letter_code
_entity_poly.pdbx_strand_id
1 'polypeptide(L)'
;MATMRVMHRVFAFNIVLLVTASVTLVAQTPSPSPSETPATLRSALLAELHSTHDKAEWFTPMNTAVAGLTAEQAKWIPHNSQGKVDQNANHSTGMLTHHLVFWNENVLGRMRGEKPADPKTNDETFNDFDAAHWNDLVQRLDQVMKNIEAEVEKMPEEKLLKVASTVSHISTHNAYHTGQILYVRKLQGSWNPANGVK
;
A
#
# COMPACT_ATOMS: atom_id res chain seq x y z
N MET A 1 13.37 76.14 -59.60
CA MET A 1 14.20 75.02 -60.15
C MET A 1 14.20 73.94 -59.18
N ALA A 2 13.41 72.86 -59.37
CA ALA A 2 13.26 71.71 -58.48
C ALA A 2 13.89 70.56 -59.19
N THR A 3 14.92 69.98 -58.58
CA THR A 3 15.64 68.83 -59.07
C THR A 3 14.99 67.53 -58.47
N MET A 4 14.40 66.77 -59.33
CA MET A 4 13.72 65.49 -59.03
C MET A 4 14.77 64.36 -58.94
N ARG A 5 14.98 63.82 -57.75
CA ARG A 5 15.82 62.60 -57.55
C ARG A 5 14.97 61.34 -57.75
N VAL A 6 15.32 60.57 -58.76
CA VAL A 6 14.76 59.23 -59.04
C VAL A 6 15.48 58.24 -58.13
N MET A 7 14.67 57.61 -57.27
CA MET A 7 15.13 56.50 -56.39
C MET A 7 14.87 55.13 -57.09
N HIS A 8 15.96 54.45 -57.46
CA HIS A 8 15.88 53.08 -57.95
C HIS A 8 15.67 52.16 -56.81
N ARG A 9 14.55 51.41 -56.79
CA ARG A 9 14.31 50.28 -55.85
C ARG A 9 14.87 49.03 -56.48
N VAL A 10 15.90 48.49 -55.83
CA VAL A 10 16.45 47.15 -56.12
C VAL A 10 15.58 46.13 -55.40
N PHE A 11 14.89 45.29 -56.15
CA PHE A 11 14.17 44.10 -55.58
C PHE A 11 15.17 43.00 -55.45
N ALA A 12 15.49 42.63 -54.17
CA ALA A 12 16.23 41.42 -53.83
C ALA A 12 15.26 40.24 -53.80
N PHE A 13 15.43 39.28 -54.72
CA PHE A 13 14.72 38.00 -54.70
C PHE A 13 15.41 37.07 -53.70
N ASN A 14 14.75 36.85 -52.57
CA ASN A 14 15.19 35.80 -51.64
C ASN A 14 14.62 34.45 -52.11
N ILE A 15 15.52 33.60 -52.62
CA ILE A 15 15.21 32.20 -52.90
C ILE A 15 15.26 31.45 -51.58
N VAL A 16 14.09 31.08 -51.03
CA VAL A 16 14.01 30.17 -49.88
C VAL A 16 14.15 28.74 -50.38
N LEU A 17 15.29 28.12 -50.10
CA LEU A 17 15.55 26.73 -50.38
C LEU A 17 14.84 25.86 -49.32
N LEU A 18 13.71 25.26 -49.65
CA LEU A 18 13.02 24.31 -48.79
C LEU A 18 13.78 22.99 -48.80
N VAL A 19 14.57 22.72 -47.75
CA VAL A 19 15.16 21.39 -47.51
C VAL A 19 14.10 20.55 -46.83
N THR A 20 13.45 19.66 -47.56
CA THR A 20 12.57 18.64 -47.01
C THR A 20 13.42 17.49 -46.39
N ALA A 21 13.64 17.53 -45.09
CA ALA A 21 14.21 16.42 -44.36
C ALA A 21 13.15 15.30 -44.28
N SER A 22 13.35 14.22 -45.05
CA SER A 22 12.54 13.00 -44.93
C SER A 22 12.91 12.31 -43.62
N VAL A 23 12.09 12.47 -42.57
CA VAL A 23 12.21 11.67 -41.35
C VAL A 23 11.67 10.29 -41.64
N THR A 24 12.55 9.33 -41.88
CA THR A 24 12.18 7.92 -41.87
C THR A 24 11.79 7.52 -40.45
N LEU A 25 10.48 7.40 -40.22
CA LEU A 25 9.93 6.83 -38.98
C LEU A 25 10.26 5.33 -38.98
N VAL A 26 11.36 4.95 -38.32
CA VAL A 26 11.64 3.56 -38.03
C VAL A 26 10.59 3.10 -37.02
N ALA A 27 9.60 2.36 -37.47
CA ALA A 27 8.65 1.71 -36.57
C ALA A 27 9.46 0.75 -35.66
N GLN A 28 9.63 1.14 -34.40
CA GLN A 28 10.16 0.25 -33.38
C GLN A 28 9.13 -0.88 -33.23
N THR A 29 9.48 -2.08 -33.67
CA THR A 29 8.74 -3.28 -33.29
C THR A 29 8.76 -3.34 -31.77
N PRO A 30 7.58 -3.44 -31.11
CA PRO A 30 7.58 -3.58 -29.66
C PRO A 30 8.41 -4.82 -29.30
N SER A 31 9.41 -4.63 -28.42
CA SER A 31 10.09 -5.78 -27.80
C SER A 31 9.04 -6.72 -27.24
N PRO A 32 9.15 -8.03 -27.44
CA PRO A 32 8.22 -8.97 -26.83
C PRO A 32 8.24 -8.71 -25.32
N SER A 33 7.08 -8.35 -24.78
CA SER A 33 6.86 -8.28 -23.33
C SER A 33 7.33 -9.61 -22.73
N PRO A 34 8.03 -9.65 -21.61
CA PRO A 34 8.33 -10.90 -20.93
C PRO A 34 7.04 -11.71 -20.88
N SER A 35 7.08 -12.98 -21.26
CA SER A 35 5.92 -13.87 -21.20
C SER A 35 5.40 -13.85 -19.77
N GLU A 36 4.34 -13.08 -19.53
CA GLU A 36 3.69 -13.06 -18.23
C GLU A 36 3.14 -14.47 -18.01
N THR A 37 3.66 -15.16 -17.02
CA THR A 37 3.05 -16.42 -16.54
C THR A 37 1.59 -16.13 -16.25
N PRO A 38 0.63 -16.89 -16.80
CA PRO A 38 -0.78 -16.64 -16.54
C PRO A 38 -1.05 -16.55 -15.04
N ALA A 39 -1.77 -15.52 -14.61
CA ALA A 39 -2.13 -15.36 -13.21
C ALA A 39 -2.96 -16.57 -12.75
N THR A 40 -2.53 -17.20 -11.67
CA THR A 40 -3.26 -18.26 -10.99
C THR A 40 -3.97 -17.68 -9.77
N LEU A 41 -4.95 -18.40 -9.21
CA LEU A 41 -5.56 -18.01 -7.94
C LEU A 41 -4.49 -17.84 -6.86
N ARG A 42 -3.53 -18.75 -6.77
CA ARG A 42 -2.43 -18.67 -5.81
C ARG A 42 -1.60 -17.40 -6.00
N SER A 43 -1.16 -17.13 -7.21
CA SER A 43 -0.33 -15.94 -7.47
C SER A 43 -1.09 -14.64 -7.20
N ALA A 44 -2.40 -14.59 -7.47
CA ALA A 44 -3.23 -13.42 -7.15
C ALA A 44 -3.35 -13.21 -5.64
N LEU A 45 -3.66 -14.28 -4.87
CA LEU A 45 -3.76 -14.20 -3.41
C LEU A 45 -2.44 -13.82 -2.74
N LEU A 46 -1.31 -14.37 -3.22
CA LEU A 46 0.01 -13.99 -2.72
C LEU A 46 0.36 -12.54 -3.04
N ALA A 47 0.00 -12.04 -4.23
CA ALA A 47 0.20 -10.64 -4.56
C ALA A 47 -0.59 -9.71 -3.63
N GLU A 48 -1.85 -10.03 -3.32
CA GLU A 48 -2.66 -9.29 -2.35
C GLU A 48 -2.05 -9.33 -0.94
N LEU A 49 -1.61 -10.50 -0.46
CA LEU A 49 -0.96 -10.64 0.85
C LEU A 49 0.31 -9.80 0.92
N HIS A 50 1.22 -9.93 -0.04
CA HIS A 50 2.46 -9.15 -0.08
C HIS A 50 2.20 -7.65 -0.17
N SER A 51 1.23 -7.19 -0.96
CA SER A 51 0.91 -5.77 -1.06
C SER A 51 0.41 -5.18 0.26
N THR A 52 -0.26 -5.96 1.09
CA THR A 52 -0.71 -5.53 2.43
C THR A 52 0.37 -5.70 3.50
N HIS A 53 1.29 -6.64 3.34
CA HIS A 53 2.31 -6.99 4.33
C HIS A 53 3.55 -6.10 4.25
N ASP A 54 4.35 -6.24 3.18
CA ASP A 54 5.70 -5.67 3.11
C ASP A 54 6.07 -5.05 1.76
N LYS A 55 5.30 -5.30 0.70
CA LYS A 55 5.60 -4.84 -0.65
C LYS A 55 4.84 -3.56 -0.99
N ALA A 56 5.53 -2.44 -1.04
CA ALA A 56 4.93 -1.18 -1.44
C ALA A 56 4.56 -1.19 -2.93
N GLU A 57 3.27 -1.09 -3.22
CA GLU A 57 2.72 -1.00 -4.57
C GLU A 57 1.79 0.22 -4.69
N TRP A 58 0.48 0.02 -4.63
CA TRP A 58 -0.52 1.10 -4.74
C TRP A 58 -0.72 1.86 -3.43
N PHE A 59 -0.35 1.24 -2.31
CA PHE A 59 -0.46 1.81 -0.97
C PHE A 59 0.70 1.35 -0.07
N THR A 60 0.83 1.99 1.08
CA THR A 60 1.86 1.66 2.06
C THR A 60 1.51 0.36 2.78
N PRO A 61 2.39 -0.66 2.80
CA PRO A 61 2.12 -1.92 3.50
C PRO A 61 2.21 -1.76 5.02
N MET A 62 1.64 -2.74 5.76
CA MET A 62 1.57 -2.74 7.22
C MET A 62 2.94 -2.57 7.90
N ASN A 63 3.95 -3.31 7.45
CA ASN A 63 5.28 -3.24 8.06
C ASN A 63 5.86 -1.83 8.00
N THR A 64 5.67 -1.13 6.88
CA THR A 64 6.06 0.27 6.75
C THR A 64 5.18 1.19 7.59
N ALA A 65 3.88 0.90 7.65
CA ALA A 65 2.93 1.72 8.41
C ALA A 65 3.20 1.73 9.92
N VAL A 66 3.70 0.63 10.50
CA VAL A 66 4.02 0.53 11.93
C VAL A 66 5.49 0.83 12.25
N ALA A 67 6.36 0.87 11.25
CA ALA A 67 7.80 1.04 11.45
C ALA A 67 8.17 2.36 12.16
N GLY A 68 9.17 2.28 13.04
CA GLY A 68 9.77 3.44 13.69
C GLY A 68 8.93 4.12 14.77
N LEU A 69 7.77 3.57 15.13
CA LEU A 69 6.98 4.06 16.27
C LEU A 69 7.57 3.61 17.60
N THR A 70 7.61 4.53 18.57
CA THR A 70 7.85 4.18 19.98
C THR A 70 6.58 3.65 20.64
N ALA A 71 6.72 2.96 21.75
CA ALA A 71 5.58 2.51 22.56
C ALA A 71 4.65 3.68 22.97
N GLU A 72 5.22 4.83 23.30
CA GLU A 72 4.46 6.06 23.63
C GLU A 72 3.65 6.55 22.42
N GLN A 73 4.23 6.52 21.21
CA GLN A 73 3.51 6.88 20.01
C GLN A 73 2.43 5.84 19.66
N ALA A 74 2.71 4.55 19.87
CA ALA A 74 1.76 3.49 19.57
C ALA A 74 0.49 3.55 20.45
N LYS A 75 0.57 4.00 21.68
CA LYS A 75 -0.58 4.12 22.58
C LYS A 75 -1.37 5.42 22.45
N TRP A 76 -0.88 6.39 21.67
CA TRP A 76 -1.56 7.67 21.52
C TRP A 76 -2.91 7.50 20.78
N ILE A 77 -3.98 8.06 21.39
CA ILE A 77 -5.33 8.02 20.83
C ILE A 77 -5.69 9.41 20.28
N PRO A 78 -6.24 9.50 19.04
CA PRO A 78 -6.69 10.77 18.49
C PRO A 78 -7.72 11.47 19.37
N HIS A 79 -7.60 12.80 19.49
CA HIS A 79 -8.55 13.63 20.22
C HIS A 79 -9.68 14.09 19.28
N ASN A 80 -10.86 14.29 19.84
CA ASN A 80 -11.98 14.91 19.12
C ASN A 80 -11.76 16.43 18.96
N SER A 81 -12.70 17.13 18.31
CA SER A 81 -12.63 18.58 18.09
C SER A 81 -12.62 19.42 19.37
N GLN A 82 -12.95 18.83 20.51
CA GLN A 82 -12.94 19.46 21.84
C GLN A 82 -11.65 19.15 22.61
N GLY A 83 -10.69 18.48 21.98
CA GLY A 83 -9.44 18.07 22.62
C GLY A 83 -9.58 16.91 23.60
N LYS A 84 -10.71 16.18 23.59
CA LYS A 84 -10.95 15.04 24.47
C LYS A 84 -10.68 13.73 23.74
N VAL A 85 -10.12 12.76 24.46
CA VAL A 85 -10.01 11.37 24.03
C VAL A 85 -11.37 10.69 24.19
N ASP A 86 -11.84 10.03 23.14
CA ASP A 86 -12.96 9.11 23.20
C ASP A 86 -12.46 7.71 22.84
N GLN A 87 -12.21 6.92 23.87
CA GLN A 87 -11.68 5.55 23.72
C GLN A 87 -12.68 4.60 23.05
N ASN A 88 -13.96 4.93 23.06
CA ASN A 88 -14.99 4.11 22.42
C ASN A 88 -15.15 4.42 20.93
N ALA A 89 -14.67 5.58 20.47
CA ALA A 89 -14.79 6.02 19.08
C ALA A 89 -13.46 6.04 18.33
N ASN A 90 -12.32 6.06 19.03
CA ASN A 90 -10.99 6.19 18.45
C ASN A 90 -10.04 5.10 18.95
N HIS A 91 -9.22 4.59 18.05
CA HIS A 91 -8.18 3.62 18.36
C HIS A 91 -6.79 4.21 18.16
N SER A 92 -5.83 3.81 18.99
CA SER A 92 -4.42 4.10 18.77
C SER A 92 -3.84 3.19 17.69
N THR A 93 -2.64 3.55 17.19
CA THR A 93 -1.90 2.67 16.26
C THR A 93 -1.64 1.29 16.89
N GLY A 94 -1.31 1.23 18.18
CA GLY A 94 -1.09 -0.04 18.87
C GLY A 94 -2.33 -0.90 18.97
N MET A 95 -3.49 -0.31 19.30
CA MET A 95 -4.79 -1.00 19.33
C MET A 95 -5.14 -1.58 17.96
N LEU A 96 -4.99 -0.79 16.89
CA LEU A 96 -5.20 -1.24 15.51
C LEU A 96 -4.26 -2.38 15.12
N THR A 97 -2.99 -2.28 15.51
CA THR A 97 -2.00 -3.33 15.24
C THR A 97 -2.31 -4.62 16.00
N HIS A 98 -2.74 -4.52 17.27
CA HIS A 98 -3.16 -5.67 18.06
C HIS A 98 -4.36 -6.39 17.44
N HIS A 99 -5.35 -5.64 16.99
CA HIS A 99 -6.51 -6.16 16.26
C HIS A 99 -6.10 -6.89 14.97
N LEU A 100 -5.17 -6.32 14.20
CA LEU A 100 -4.62 -6.97 13.00
C LEU A 100 -3.93 -8.30 13.34
N VAL A 101 -3.06 -8.31 14.35
CA VAL A 101 -2.36 -9.54 14.78
C VAL A 101 -3.37 -10.60 15.20
N PHE A 102 -4.35 -10.23 16.03
CA PHE A 102 -5.38 -11.16 16.50
C PHE A 102 -6.10 -11.86 15.35
N TRP A 103 -6.61 -11.10 14.39
CA TRP A 103 -7.38 -11.69 13.30
C TRP A 103 -6.52 -12.45 12.28
N ASN A 104 -5.29 -12.00 12.02
CA ASN A 104 -4.37 -12.74 11.16
C ASN A 104 -3.95 -14.08 11.81
N GLU A 105 -3.67 -14.11 13.12
CA GLU A 105 -3.39 -15.36 13.85
C GLU A 105 -4.61 -16.29 13.86
N ASN A 106 -5.82 -15.76 14.04
CA ASN A 106 -7.05 -16.53 13.99
C ASN A 106 -7.27 -17.18 12.62
N VAL A 107 -7.09 -16.40 11.53
CA VAL A 107 -7.17 -16.91 10.15
C VAL A 107 -6.12 -17.98 9.90
N LEU A 108 -4.87 -17.73 10.29
CA LEU A 108 -3.78 -18.71 10.16
C LEU A 108 -4.09 -20.03 10.87
N GLY A 109 -4.56 -19.97 12.11
CA GLY A 109 -4.97 -21.15 12.87
C GLY A 109 -6.05 -21.96 12.14
N ARG A 110 -7.09 -21.27 11.65
CA ARG A 110 -8.16 -21.91 10.86
C ARG A 110 -7.64 -22.56 9.57
N MET A 111 -6.72 -21.91 8.87
CA MET A 111 -6.09 -22.47 7.66
C MET A 111 -5.31 -23.75 7.97
N ARG A 112 -4.75 -23.88 9.17
CA ARG A 112 -4.07 -25.08 9.70
C ARG A 112 -5.02 -26.13 10.25
N GLY A 113 -6.31 -25.86 10.29
CA GLY A 113 -7.33 -26.76 10.84
C GLY A 113 -7.49 -26.67 12.36
N GLU A 114 -6.91 -25.65 12.96
CA GLU A 114 -7.10 -25.33 14.38
C GLU A 114 -8.49 -24.70 14.61
N LYS A 115 -8.88 -24.59 15.85
CA LYS A 115 -10.11 -23.92 16.29
C LYS A 115 -9.75 -22.81 17.27
N PRO A 116 -9.18 -21.69 16.79
CA PRO A 116 -8.88 -20.56 17.64
C PRO A 116 -10.16 -20.05 18.31
N ALA A 117 -10.04 -19.57 19.55
CA ALA A 117 -11.16 -19.00 20.26
C ALA A 117 -11.59 -17.68 19.60
N ASP A 118 -12.90 -17.49 19.44
CA ASP A 118 -13.44 -16.20 19.07
C ASP A 118 -13.44 -15.27 20.31
N PRO A 119 -13.23 -13.96 20.13
CA PRO A 119 -13.34 -13.01 21.23
C PRO A 119 -14.81 -12.90 21.65
N LYS A 120 -15.05 -12.55 22.93
CA LYS A 120 -16.43 -12.31 23.41
C LYS A 120 -17.06 -11.11 22.70
N THR A 121 -16.27 -10.09 22.47
CA THR A 121 -16.62 -8.91 21.68
C THR A 121 -15.48 -8.52 20.76
N ASN A 122 -15.77 -7.86 19.64
CA ASN A 122 -14.74 -7.36 18.77
C ASN A 122 -13.84 -6.31 19.45
N ASP A 123 -14.36 -5.58 20.45
CA ASP A 123 -13.63 -4.55 21.17
C ASP A 123 -12.44 -5.12 21.96
N GLU A 124 -12.52 -6.35 22.46
CA GLU A 124 -11.41 -7.01 23.15
C GLU A 124 -10.16 -7.08 22.26
N THR A 125 -10.32 -7.25 20.96
CA THR A 125 -9.20 -7.34 20.01
C THR A 125 -8.43 -6.02 19.86
N PHE A 126 -9.01 -4.90 20.27
CA PHE A 126 -8.36 -3.59 20.32
C PHE A 126 -7.87 -3.27 21.75
N ASN A 127 -8.71 -3.55 22.76
CA ASN A 127 -8.51 -3.07 24.13
C ASN A 127 -7.44 -3.85 24.89
N ASP A 128 -7.10 -5.07 24.47
CA ASP A 128 -6.07 -5.89 25.09
C ASP A 128 -4.64 -5.47 24.69
N PHE A 129 -4.47 -4.36 23.94
CA PHE A 129 -3.17 -3.81 23.58
C PHE A 129 -2.41 -3.32 24.82
N ASP A 130 -1.18 -3.84 24.98
CA ASP A 130 -0.21 -3.39 25.98
C ASP A 130 1.01 -2.73 25.31
N ALA A 131 1.22 -1.46 25.58
CA ALA A 131 2.33 -0.69 25.01
C ALA A 131 3.71 -1.19 25.47
N ALA A 132 3.82 -1.85 26.62
CA ALA A 132 5.08 -2.45 27.08
C ALA A 132 5.59 -3.54 26.12
N HIS A 133 4.68 -4.17 25.39
CA HIS A 133 4.97 -5.25 24.42
C HIS A 133 4.89 -4.79 22.96
N TRP A 134 5.00 -3.46 22.71
CA TRP A 134 4.87 -2.91 21.36
C TRP A 134 5.82 -3.55 20.33
N ASN A 135 7.10 -3.69 20.67
CA ASN A 135 8.09 -4.27 19.75
C ASN A 135 7.77 -5.74 19.42
N ASP A 136 7.34 -6.51 20.42
CA ASP A 136 6.94 -7.90 20.21
C ASP A 136 5.70 -8.00 19.33
N LEU A 137 4.76 -7.08 19.49
CA LEU A 137 3.54 -7.00 18.66
C LEU A 137 3.87 -6.73 17.19
N VAL A 138 4.80 -5.80 16.92
CA VAL A 138 5.27 -5.51 15.54
C VAL A 138 5.95 -6.73 14.93
N GLN A 139 6.77 -7.46 15.70
CA GLN A 139 7.40 -8.70 15.22
C GLN A 139 6.35 -9.79 14.95
N ARG A 140 5.35 -9.92 15.82
CA ARG A 140 4.24 -10.87 15.61
C ARG A 140 3.44 -10.55 14.35
N LEU A 141 3.20 -9.26 14.08
CA LEU A 141 2.52 -8.84 12.85
C LEU A 141 3.27 -9.32 11.60
N ASP A 142 4.56 -9.06 11.51
CA ASP A 142 5.41 -9.50 10.41
C ASP A 142 5.43 -11.05 10.31
N GLN A 143 5.60 -11.73 11.44
CA GLN A 143 5.70 -13.20 11.45
C GLN A 143 4.40 -13.88 11.07
N VAL A 144 3.24 -13.39 11.52
CA VAL A 144 1.95 -14.02 11.17
C VAL A 144 1.67 -13.88 9.69
N MET A 145 2.01 -12.74 9.06
CA MET A 145 1.85 -12.54 7.63
C MET A 145 2.74 -13.48 6.82
N LYS A 146 4.03 -13.59 7.16
CA LYS A 146 4.94 -14.57 6.56
C LYS A 146 4.41 -16.01 6.66
N ASN A 147 3.80 -16.34 7.78
CA ASN A 147 3.22 -17.65 7.98
C ASN A 147 1.98 -17.87 7.11
N ILE A 148 1.10 -16.87 6.94
CA ILE A 148 -0.07 -16.95 6.04
C ILE A 148 0.40 -17.13 4.59
N GLU A 149 1.36 -16.33 4.14
CA GLU A 149 1.96 -16.42 2.80
C GLU A 149 2.52 -17.83 2.56
N ALA A 150 3.29 -18.37 3.51
CA ALA A 150 3.83 -19.72 3.42
C ALA A 150 2.75 -20.81 3.41
N GLU A 151 1.63 -20.61 4.12
CA GLU A 151 0.49 -21.54 4.05
C GLU A 151 -0.19 -21.49 2.67
N VAL A 152 -0.41 -20.30 2.12
CA VAL A 152 -0.99 -20.13 0.78
C VAL A 152 -0.07 -20.73 -0.29
N GLU A 153 1.26 -20.52 -0.18
CA GLU A 153 2.24 -21.03 -1.14
C GLU A 153 2.22 -22.55 -1.26
N LYS A 154 2.17 -23.27 -0.12
CA LYS A 154 2.24 -24.75 -0.09
C LYS A 154 0.88 -25.45 -0.15
N MET A 155 -0.23 -24.71 -0.01
CA MET A 155 -1.57 -25.31 0.10
C MET A 155 -1.98 -26.01 -1.19
N PRO A 156 -2.52 -27.24 -1.16
CA PRO A 156 -3.09 -27.87 -2.35
C PRO A 156 -4.21 -27.03 -2.96
N GLU A 157 -4.30 -26.99 -4.29
CA GLU A 157 -5.24 -26.12 -5.04
C GLU A 157 -6.69 -26.31 -4.59
N GLU A 158 -7.12 -27.53 -4.36
CA GLU A 158 -8.48 -27.84 -3.87
C GLU A 158 -8.79 -27.20 -2.51
N LYS A 159 -7.79 -27.15 -1.61
CA LYS A 159 -7.93 -26.47 -0.31
C LYS A 159 -7.86 -24.95 -0.48
N LEU A 160 -6.98 -24.47 -1.35
CA LEU A 160 -6.84 -23.05 -1.65
C LEU A 160 -8.16 -22.43 -2.15
N LEU A 161 -8.86 -23.15 -3.04
CA LEU A 161 -10.19 -22.72 -3.51
C LEU A 161 -11.20 -22.55 -2.36
N LYS A 162 -11.14 -23.43 -1.34
CA LYS A 162 -12.05 -23.35 -0.18
C LYS A 162 -11.76 -22.17 0.74
N VAL A 163 -10.52 -21.71 0.83
CA VAL A 163 -10.10 -20.61 1.72
C VAL A 163 -9.85 -19.30 0.99
N ALA A 164 -9.97 -19.26 -0.33
CA ALA A 164 -9.63 -18.10 -1.14
C ALA A 164 -10.37 -16.83 -0.71
N SER A 165 -11.68 -16.92 -0.43
CA SER A 165 -12.46 -15.79 0.07
C SER A 165 -11.96 -15.30 1.43
N THR A 166 -11.55 -16.20 2.33
CA THR A 166 -11.00 -15.84 3.64
C THR A 166 -9.67 -15.11 3.49
N VAL A 167 -8.79 -15.59 2.60
CA VAL A 167 -7.49 -14.94 2.33
C VAL A 167 -7.70 -13.56 1.71
N SER A 168 -8.61 -13.43 0.76
CA SER A 168 -8.93 -12.12 0.16
C SER A 168 -9.53 -11.15 1.21
N HIS A 169 -10.43 -11.63 2.07
CA HIS A 169 -11.01 -10.83 3.14
C HIS A 169 -9.97 -10.35 4.15
N ILE A 170 -9.04 -11.22 4.57
CA ILE A 170 -7.99 -10.80 5.52
C ILE A 170 -7.05 -9.77 4.87
N SER A 171 -6.74 -9.89 3.58
CA SER A 171 -5.93 -8.90 2.86
C SER A 171 -6.64 -7.54 2.82
N THR A 172 -7.93 -7.50 2.45
CA THR A 172 -8.70 -6.24 2.44
C THR A 172 -8.86 -5.65 3.84
N HIS A 173 -9.05 -6.46 4.87
CA HIS A 173 -9.09 -6.05 6.27
C HIS A 173 -7.76 -5.44 6.72
N ASN A 174 -6.65 -6.05 6.34
CA ASN A 174 -5.31 -5.53 6.60
C ASN A 174 -5.10 -4.16 5.93
N ALA A 175 -5.48 -4.01 4.66
CA ALA A 175 -5.39 -2.73 3.95
C ALA A 175 -6.25 -1.64 4.60
N TYR A 176 -7.48 -1.99 5.03
CA TYR A 176 -8.39 -1.06 5.70
C TYR A 176 -7.79 -0.50 7.00
N HIS A 177 -7.28 -1.36 7.88
CA HIS A 177 -6.69 -0.92 9.15
C HIS A 177 -5.31 -0.26 8.97
N THR A 178 -4.55 -0.65 7.96
CA THR A 178 -3.31 0.06 7.58
C THR A 178 -3.59 1.51 7.22
N GLY A 179 -4.65 1.78 6.47
CA GLY A 179 -5.10 3.14 6.18
C GLY A 179 -5.44 3.93 7.44
N GLN A 180 -6.10 3.31 8.42
CA GLN A 180 -6.39 3.93 9.72
C GLN A 180 -5.10 4.22 10.52
N ILE A 181 -4.15 3.28 10.57
CA ILE A 181 -2.84 3.46 11.21
C ILE A 181 -2.12 4.68 10.62
N LEU A 182 -2.06 4.78 9.30
CA LEU A 182 -1.44 5.92 8.62
C LEU A 182 -2.14 7.24 8.95
N TYR A 183 -3.46 7.23 9.01
CA TYR A 183 -4.24 8.41 9.37
C TYR A 183 -3.97 8.86 10.81
N VAL A 184 -3.97 7.92 11.77
CA VAL A 184 -3.63 8.19 13.17
C VAL A 184 -2.20 8.76 13.29
N ARG A 185 -1.22 8.19 12.59
CA ARG A 185 0.15 8.68 12.57
C ARG A 185 0.28 10.09 11.98
N LYS A 186 -0.49 10.40 10.94
CA LYS A 186 -0.54 11.76 10.37
C LYS A 186 -1.10 12.77 11.37
N LEU A 187 -2.19 12.43 12.05
CA LEU A 187 -2.76 13.28 13.12
C LEU A 187 -1.78 13.49 14.28
N GLN A 188 -1.02 12.48 14.63
CA GLN A 188 0.01 12.52 15.67
C GLN A 188 1.27 13.30 15.24
N GLY A 189 1.52 13.47 13.93
CA GLY A 189 2.76 14.01 13.39
C GLY A 189 3.94 13.03 13.37
N SER A 190 3.69 11.72 13.55
CA SER A 190 4.72 10.67 13.54
C SER A 190 4.92 10.01 12.17
N TRP A 191 4.15 10.38 11.16
CA TRP A 191 4.31 9.86 9.80
C TRP A 191 5.32 10.68 9.00
N ASN A 192 6.29 9.98 8.42
CA ASN A 192 7.21 10.61 7.46
C ASN A 192 6.66 10.45 6.03
N PRO A 193 6.29 11.54 5.33
CA PRO A 193 5.77 11.49 3.96
C PRO A 193 6.72 10.87 2.93
N ALA A 194 8.02 10.77 3.22
CA ALA A 194 8.99 10.09 2.35
C ALA A 194 8.74 8.58 2.24
N ASN A 195 8.01 7.99 3.21
CA ASN A 195 7.64 6.57 3.21
C ASN A 195 6.40 6.27 2.34
N GLY A 196 5.98 7.19 1.50
CA GLY A 196 4.75 7.09 0.68
C GLY A 196 3.60 7.89 1.29
N VAL A 197 2.47 7.89 0.67
CA VAL A 197 1.20 8.56 1.08
C VAL A 197 1.41 9.94 1.72
N LYS A 198 1.35 10.98 0.89
CA LYS A 198 1.46 12.40 1.32
C LYS A 198 0.19 12.88 2.03
#